data_56bb5bbeefa6ab407ba9aa9d017609d2
#
_entry.id   56bb5bbeefa6ab407ba9aa9d017609d2
#
_cell.length_a   1.000
_cell.length_b   1.000
_cell.length_c   1.000
_cell.angle_alpha   90.00
_cell.angle_beta   90.00
_cell.angle_gamma   90.00
#
_symmetry.space_group_name_H-M   'P 1'
#
loop_
_entity.id
_entity.type
_entity.pdbx_description
1 polymer ?
#
loop_
_entity_poly.entity_id
_entity_poly.type
_entity_poly.pdbx_seq_one_letter_code
_entity_poly.pdbx_strand_id
1 'polypeptide(L)'
;MDKRIGDVRHFKLASGDEVICEVIEWNDPYSDDATRQEEIVIRKAVKMVYAKSHTGFPFYTMRPFMVYQESLGSVISLNSYHVVSMAKPPEHLMLQWEEALLDMNANYEDRVRSWKDAEAALREGKIPVSYTHLRAHETTL
;
A
#
# COMPACT_ATOMS: atom_id res chain seq x y z
N MET A 1 10.60 -25.42 2.01
CA MET A 1 10.23 -24.22 1.26
C MET A 1 8.88 -23.71 1.73
N ASP A 2 8.81 -22.47 2.13
CA ASP A 2 7.56 -21.91 2.61
C ASP A 2 6.60 -21.67 1.43
N LYS A 3 5.42 -22.32 1.46
CA LYS A 3 4.42 -22.22 0.40
C LYS A 3 3.77 -20.85 0.31
N ARG A 4 4.04 -19.96 1.28
CA ARG A 4 3.47 -18.63 1.33
C ARG A 4 4.30 -17.58 0.57
N ILE A 5 5.54 -17.94 0.21
CA ILE A 5 6.42 -17.03 -0.53
C ILE A 5 5.89 -16.86 -1.95
N GLY A 6 5.74 -15.63 -2.39
CA GLY A 6 5.23 -15.28 -3.71
C GLY A 6 3.72 -15.37 -3.85
N ASP A 7 3.01 -15.74 -2.80
CA ASP A 7 1.56 -15.86 -2.81
C ASP A 7 0.88 -14.54 -2.45
N VAL A 8 -0.25 -14.28 -3.08
CA VAL A 8 -1.13 -13.18 -2.70
C VAL A 8 -2.00 -13.63 -1.53
N ARG A 9 -2.05 -12.80 -0.49
CA ARG A 9 -2.82 -13.07 0.71
C ARG A 9 -3.65 -11.85 1.12
N HIS A 10 -4.77 -12.15 1.74
CA HIS A 10 -5.66 -11.16 2.33
C HIS A 10 -5.51 -11.24 3.85
N PHE A 11 -5.00 -10.16 4.44
CA PHE A 11 -4.81 -10.07 5.90
C PHE A 11 -5.81 -9.12 6.52
N LYS A 12 -6.32 -9.51 7.68
CA LYS A 12 -6.97 -8.56 8.57
C LYS A 12 -6.01 -8.24 9.70
N LEU A 13 -5.77 -6.95 9.91
CA LEU A 13 -4.85 -6.46 10.93
C LEU A 13 -5.58 -6.14 12.23
N ALA A 14 -4.83 -6.08 13.33
CA ALA A 14 -5.38 -5.73 14.65
C ALA A 14 -6.02 -4.33 14.67
N SER A 15 -5.59 -3.44 13.79
CA SER A 15 -6.19 -2.11 13.62
C SER A 15 -7.60 -2.15 13.00
N GLY A 16 -8.02 -3.30 12.46
CA GLY A 16 -9.24 -3.44 11.69
C GLY A 16 -9.05 -3.27 10.19
N ASP A 17 -7.90 -2.81 9.76
CA ASP A 17 -7.59 -2.67 8.33
C ASP A 17 -7.47 -4.02 7.66
N GLU A 18 -7.91 -4.11 6.41
CA GLU A 18 -7.74 -5.29 5.58
C GLU A 18 -6.83 -4.96 4.42
N VAL A 19 -5.83 -5.80 4.21
CA VAL A 19 -4.75 -5.59 3.23
C VAL A 19 -4.64 -6.81 2.33
N ILE A 20 -4.54 -6.54 1.04
CA ILE A 20 -4.18 -7.57 0.05
C ILE A 20 -2.76 -7.28 -0.40
N CYS A 21 -1.91 -8.29 -0.36
CA CYS A 21 -0.50 -8.13 -0.68
C CYS A 21 0.10 -9.42 -1.20
N GLU A 22 1.27 -9.30 -1.82
CA GLU A 22 2.10 -10.43 -2.17
C GLU A 22 3.11 -10.68 -1.05
N VAL A 23 3.14 -11.90 -0.54
CA VAL A 23 4.09 -12.30 0.51
C VAL A 23 5.39 -12.74 -0.14
N ILE A 24 6.48 -12.05 0.17
CA ILE A 24 7.82 -12.37 -0.34
C ILE A 24 8.53 -13.33 0.61
N GLU A 25 8.45 -13.03 1.89
CA GLU A 25 9.12 -13.83 2.93
C GLU A 25 8.27 -13.81 4.19
N TRP A 26 8.12 -14.97 4.80
CA TRP A 26 7.43 -15.09 6.07
C TRP A 26 8.23 -16.02 6.96
N ASN A 27 8.77 -15.49 8.02
CA ASN A 27 9.52 -16.26 8.99
C ASN A 27 8.54 -17.03 9.87
N ASP A 28 8.69 -18.37 9.85
CA ASP A 28 7.87 -19.27 10.63
C ASP A 28 8.17 -19.06 12.12
N PRO A 29 7.16 -18.78 12.97
CA PRO A 29 7.36 -18.65 14.42
C PRO A 29 7.88 -19.92 15.09
N TYR A 30 7.76 -21.05 14.40
CA TYR A 30 8.28 -22.35 14.89
C TYR A 30 9.65 -22.70 14.32
N SER A 31 10.27 -21.80 13.56
CA SER A 31 11.62 -22.02 13.06
C SER A 31 12.64 -21.87 14.19
N ASP A 32 13.80 -22.53 14.04
CA ASP A 32 14.88 -22.49 15.03
C ASP A 32 15.51 -21.09 15.18
N ASP A 33 15.28 -20.21 14.21
CA ASP A 33 15.77 -18.84 14.26
C ASP A 33 14.74 -17.91 14.93
N ALA A 34 14.79 -17.89 16.27
CA ALA A 34 13.85 -17.13 17.09
C ALA A 34 13.94 -15.61 16.90
N THR A 35 14.98 -15.08 16.26
CA THR A 35 15.19 -13.65 16.10
C THR A 35 14.41 -13.03 14.96
N ARG A 36 13.86 -13.85 14.04
CA ARG A 36 13.16 -13.38 12.84
C ARG A 36 11.70 -13.76 12.77
N GLN A 37 11.17 -14.36 13.80
CA GLN A 37 9.87 -15.06 13.79
C GLN A 37 8.65 -14.13 13.62
N GLU A 38 8.81 -12.83 13.67
CA GLU A 38 7.70 -11.90 13.75
C GLU A 38 7.54 -11.03 12.50
N GLU A 39 8.37 -11.25 11.51
CA GLU A 39 8.42 -10.41 10.33
C GLU A 39 7.80 -11.10 9.12
N ILE A 40 6.87 -10.41 8.48
CA ILE A 40 6.34 -10.79 7.18
C ILE A 40 6.77 -9.72 6.20
N VAL A 41 7.55 -10.09 5.18
CA VAL A 41 7.97 -9.16 4.13
C VAL A 41 6.96 -9.25 3.00
N ILE A 42 6.35 -8.13 2.70
CA ILE A 42 5.30 -8.02 1.69
C ILE A 42 5.63 -6.93 0.66
N ARG A 43 4.97 -7.01 -0.47
CA ARG A 43 4.99 -5.95 -1.48
C ARG A 43 3.62 -5.84 -2.14
N LYS A 44 3.41 -4.79 -2.91
CA LYS A 44 2.15 -4.54 -3.60
C LYS A 44 0.97 -4.54 -2.63
N ALA A 45 1.18 -3.95 -1.45
CA ALA A 45 0.19 -3.93 -0.39
C ALA A 45 -0.87 -2.89 -0.67
N VAL A 46 -2.12 -3.34 -0.73
CA VAL A 46 -3.29 -2.53 -1.02
C VAL A 46 -4.27 -2.68 0.13
N LYS A 47 -4.71 -1.56 0.65
CA LYS A 47 -5.70 -1.50 1.72
C LYS A 47 -7.10 -1.45 1.13
N MET A 48 -8.00 -2.25 1.66
CA MET A 48 -9.42 -2.22 1.30
C MET A 48 -10.14 -1.25 2.22
N VAL A 49 -10.83 -0.28 1.63
CA VAL A 49 -11.60 0.71 2.39
C VAL A 49 -13.07 0.56 2.06
N TYR A 50 -13.87 0.32 3.09
CA TYR A 50 -15.31 0.27 2.97
C TYR A 50 -15.86 1.68 2.82
N ALA A 51 -16.73 1.87 1.84
CA ALA A 51 -17.34 3.16 1.56
C ALA A 51 -18.81 2.99 1.21
N LYS A 52 -19.59 4.07 1.30
CA LYS A 52 -20.98 4.10 0.88
C LYS A 52 -21.17 5.17 -0.19
N SER A 53 -21.96 4.85 -1.22
CA SER A 53 -22.37 5.80 -2.23
C SER A 53 -23.36 6.83 -1.65
N HIS A 54 -23.71 7.85 -2.42
CA HIS A 54 -24.71 8.85 -2.03
C HIS A 54 -26.08 8.22 -1.72
N THR A 55 -26.38 7.08 -2.34
CA THR A 55 -27.63 6.36 -2.14
C THR A 55 -27.56 5.35 -0.98
N GLY A 56 -26.42 5.30 -0.27
CA GLY A 56 -26.22 4.36 0.83
C GLY A 56 -25.76 2.98 0.39
N PHE A 57 -25.45 2.78 -0.88
CA PHE A 57 -24.98 1.51 -1.41
C PHE A 57 -23.55 1.24 -0.95
N PRO A 58 -23.28 0.10 -0.28
CA PRO A 58 -21.92 -0.22 0.19
C PRO A 58 -21.03 -0.70 -0.94
N PHE A 59 -19.77 -0.28 -0.91
CA PHE A 59 -18.76 -0.76 -1.84
C PHE A 59 -17.37 -0.67 -1.20
N TYR A 60 -16.41 -1.37 -1.79
CA TYR A 60 -15.02 -1.33 -1.34
C TYR A 60 -14.19 -0.57 -2.35
N THR A 61 -13.31 0.29 -1.85
CA THR A 61 -12.26 0.92 -2.66
C THR A 61 -10.92 0.36 -2.22
N MET A 62 -9.96 0.35 -3.13
CA MET A 62 -8.60 -0.09 -2.85
C MET A 62 -7.66 1.10 -2.88
N ARG A 63 -6.82 1.23 -1.87
CA ARG A 63 -5.86 2.32 -1.72
C ARG A 63 -4.50 1.76 -1.35
N PRO A 64 -3.39 2.48 -1.62
CA PRO A 64 -2.08 2.05 -1.15
C PRO A 64 -2.09 1.88 0.37
N PHE A 65 -1.47 0.83 0.86
CA PHE A 65 -1.38 0.59 2.29
C PHE A 65 -0.56 1.67 3.00
N MET A 66 0.59 2.00 2.41
CA MET A 66 1.42 3.09 2.91
C MET A 66 1.05 4.38 2.20
N VAL A 67 0.98 5.47 2.95
CA VAL A 67 0.63 6.79 2.40
C VAL A 67 1.68 7.24 1.37
N TYR A 68 2.94 6.93 1.62
CA TYR A 68 4.04 7.24 0.72
C TYR A 68 4.91 6.02 0.47
N GLN A 69 5.17 5.74 -0.80
CA GLN A 69 6.14 4.74 -1.25
C GLN A 69 6.75 5.22 -2.57
N GLU A 70 8.01 4.92 -2.80
CA GLU A 70 8.64 5.22 -4.09
C GLU A 70 8.09 4.34 -5.21
N SER A 71 7.68 3.13 -4.87
CA SER A 71 7.14 2.17 -5.81
C SER A 71 6.25 1.19 -5.06
N LEU A 72 5.18 0.74 -5.71
CA LEU A 72 4.33 -0.33 -5.16
C LEU A 72 5.06 -1.66 -5.07
N GLY A 73 6.16 -1.83 -5.83
CA GLY A 73 7.03 -2.99 -5.74
C GLY A 73 8.02 -2.95 -4.58
N SER A 74 8.11 -1.81 -3.87
CA SER A 74 8.97 -1.70 -2.70
C SER A 74 8.47 -2.62 -1.59
N VAL A 75 9.41 -3.24 -0.87
CA VAL A 75 9.06 -4.18 0.20
C VAL A 75 8.71 -3.43 1.47
N ILE A 76 7.77 -4.00 2.20
CA ILE A 76 7.32 -3.51 3.51
C ILE A 76 7.45 -4.66 4.48
N SER A 77 7.94 -4.37 5.67
CA SER A 77 7.97 -5.34 6.76
C SER A 77 6.71 -5.17 7.62
N LEU A 78 6.00 -6.27 7.82
CA LEU A 78 4.78 -6.31 8.63
C LEU A 78 5.04 -7.20 9.84
N ASN A 79 4.67 -6.73 11.02
CA ASN A 79 4.79 -7.54 12.22
C ASN A 79 3.64 -8.56 12.27
N SER A 80 3.98 -9.84 12.30
CA SER A 80 3.01 -10.94 12.27
C SER A 80 2.03 -10.93 13.46
N TYR A 81 2.42 -10.35 14.58
CA TYR A 81 1.52 -10.23 15.75
C TYR A 81 0.33 -9.30 15.51
N HIS A 82 0.42 -8.42 14.53
CA HIS A 82 -0.69 -7.56 14.17
C HIS A 82 -1.64 -8.18 13.16
N VAL A 83 -1.35 -9.37 12.68
CA VAL A 83 -2.23 -10.11 11.77
C VAL A 83 -3.21 -10.95 12.59
N VAL A 84 -4.47 -10.61 12.50
CA VAL A 84 -5.56 -11.30 13.22
C VAL A 84 -6.08 -12.48 12.42
N SER A 85 -6.21 -12.30 11.11
CA SER A 85 -6.76 -13.32 10.21
C SER A 85 -6.06 -13.25 8.87
N MET A 86 -5.97 -14.39 8.21
CA MET A 86 -5.40 -14.51 6.88
C MET A 86 -6.32 -15.38 6.02
N ALA A 87 -6.51 -14.96 4.77
CA ALA A 87 -7.27 -15.73 3.81
C ALA A 87 -6.59 -15.66 2.45
N LYS A 88 -6.88 -16.66 1.61
CA LYS A 88 -6.53 -16.60 0.21
C LYS A 88 -7.62 -15.80 -0.51
N PRO A 89 -7.30 -14.71 -1.22
CA PRO A 89 -8.32 -13.95 -1.90
C PRO A 89 -8.95 -14.76 -3.05
N PRO A 90 -10.27 -14.65 -3.24
CA PRO A 90 -10.92 -15.27 -4.39
C PRO A 90 -10.50 -14.60 -5.69
N GLU A 91 -10.70 -15.29 -6.81
CA GLU A 91 -10.23 -14.84 -8.12
C GLU A 91 -10.70 -13.44 -8.49
N HIS A 92 -11.97 -13.14 -8.27
CA HIS A 92 -12.51 -11.81 -8.60
C HIS A 92 -11.86 -10.69 -7.79
N LEU A 93 -11.49 -10.98 -6.55
CA LEU A 93 -10.81 -10.01 -5.70
C LEU A 93 -9.34 -9.81 -6.14
N MET A 94 -8.70 -10.90 -6.59
CA MET A 94 -7.35 -10.81 -7.15
C MET A 94 -7.31 -9.95 -8.42
N LEU A 95 -8.32 -10.09 -9.28
CA LEU A 95 -8.43 -9.27 -10.48
C LEU A 95 -8.61 -7.79 -10.14
N GLN A 96 -9.45 -7.48 -9.16
CA GLN A 96 -9.62 -6.10 -8.69
C GLN A 96 -8.33 -5.53 -8.09
N TRP A 97 -7.58 -6.34 -7.35
CA TRP A 97 -6.30 -5.96 -6.79
C TRP A 97 -5.27 -5.65 -7.89
N GLU A 98 -5.19 -6.49 -8.92
CA GLU A 98 -4.30 -6.27 -10.06
C GLU A 98 -4.65 -4.99 -10.82
N GLU A 99 -5.93 -4.74 -11.06
CA GLU A 99 -6.39 -3.50 -11.69
C GLU A 99 -6.06 -2.27 -10.84
N ALA A 100 -6.28 -2.38 -9.54
CA ALA A 100 -5.96 -1.30 -8.62
C ALA A 100 -4.47 -0.98 -8.61
N LEU A 101 -3.62 -2.00 -8.67
CA LEU A 101 -2.17 -1.81 -8.74
C LEU A 101 -1.75 -1.06 -10.01
N LEU A 102 -2.35 -1.39 -11.15
CA LEU A 102 -2.08 -0.70 -12.41
C LEU A 102 -2.47 0.77 -12.34
N ASP A 103 -3.66 1.06 -11.83
CA ASP A 103 -4.15 2.43 -11.66
C ASP A 103 -3.28 3.23 -10.69
N MET A 104 -2.95 2.64 -9.56
CA MET A 104 -2.10 3.27 -8.53
C MET A 104 -0.70 3.54 -9.05
N ASN A 105 -0.14 2.62 -9.83
CA ASN A 105 1.19 2.77 -10.38
C ASN A 105 1.26 3.95 -11.34
N ALA A 106 0.27 4.08 -12.23
CA ALA A 106 0.20 5.20 -13.15
C ALA A 106 0.08 6.54 -12.41
N ASN A 107 -0.83 6.63 -11.43
CA ASN A 107 -1.01 7.81 -10.61
C ASN A 107 0.23 8.15 -9.78
N TYR A 108 0.90 7.13 -9.28
CA TYR A 108 2.10 7.27 -8.47
C TYR A 108 3.26 7.85 -9.29
N GLU A 109 3.47 7.33 -10.49
CA GLU A 109 4.51 7.84 -11.39
C GLU A 109 4.30 9.31 -11.72
N ASP A 110 3.05 9.70 -11.96
CA ASP A 110 2.70 11.11 -12.21
C ASP A 110 3.00 12.00 -11.00
N ARG A 111 2.68 11.54 -9.80
CA ARG A 111 2.98 12.27 -8.56
C ARG A 111 4.48 12.43 -8.35
N VAL A 112 5.23 11.37 -8.52
CA VAL A 112 6.68 11.40 -8.34
C VAL A 112 7.31 12.35 -9.36
N ARG A 113 6.85 12.32 -10.59
CA ARG A 113 7.31 13.24 -11.62
C ARG A 113 7.02 14.69 -11.24
N SER A 114 5.80 14.98 -10.79
CA SER A 114 5.41 16.31 -10.33
C SER A 114 6.29 16.80 -9.17
N TRP A 115 6.58 15.94 -8.21
CA TRP A 115 7.43 16.28 -7.08
C TRP A 115 8.88 16.53 -7.50
N LYS A 116 9.41 15.74 -8.42
CA LYS A 116 10.76 15.94 -8.96
C LYS A 116 10.86 17.24 -9.75
N ASP A 117 9.84 17.55 -10.53
CA ASP A 117 9.78 18.82 -11.28
C ASP A 117 9.70 20.01 -10.34
N ALA A 118 8.91 19.93 -9.28
CA ALA A 118 8.82 20.96 -8.26
C ALA A 118 10.15 21.15 -7.52
N GLU A 119 10.82 20.05 -7.18
CA GLU A 119 12.12 20.08 -6.52
C GLU A 119 13.20 20.72 -7.41
N ALA A 120 13.21 20.38 -8.69
CA ALA A 120 14.10 20.98 -9.65
C ALA A 120 13.85 22.49 -9.80
N ALA A 121 12.59 22.90 -9.84
CA ALA A 121 12.21 24.31 -9.89
C ALA A 121 12.67 25.07 -8.63
N LEU A 122 12.60 24.42 -7.47
CA LEU A 122 13.12 24.95 -6.21
C LEU A 122 14.62 25.18 -6.26
N ARG A 123 15.39 24.23 -6.77
CA ARG A 123 16.83 24.35 -6.91
C ARG A 123 17.26 25.44 -7.86
N GLU A 124 16.48 25.69 -8.91
CA GLU A 124 16.73 26.72 -9.91
C GLU A 124 16.23 28.11 -9.48
N GLY A 125 15.59 28.21 -8.32
CA GLY A 125 15.00 29.46 -7.84
C GLY A 125 13.78 29.92 -8.63
N LYS A 126 13.14 29.02 -9.36
CA LYS A 126 11.99 29.30 -10.21
C LYS A 126 10.65 28.88 -9.61
N ILE A 127 10.49 29.03 -8.30
CA ILE A 127 9.25 28.63 -7.65
C ILE A 127 8.19 29.68 -7.95
N PRO A 128 7.06 29.30 -8.58
CA PRO A 128 5.91 30.22 -8.69
C PRO A 128 5.31 30.46 -7.30
N VAL A 129 4.94 31.67 -7.00
CA VAL A 129 4.26 32.03 -5.74
C VAL A 129 3.00 31.17 -5.56
N SER A 130 2.32 30.84 -6.65
CA SER A 130 1.14 29.97 -6.67
C SER A 130 1.41 28.55 -6.14
N TYR A 131 2.60 28.02 -6.31
CA TYR A 131 2.96 26.69 -5.83
C TYR A 131 2.99 26.61 -4.30
N THR A 132 3.61 27.60 -3.66
CA THR A 132 3.65 27.69 -2.20
C THR A 132 2.25 27.79 -1.60
N HIS A 133 1.37 28.49 -2.29
CA HIS A 133 -0.02 28.66 -1.87
C HIS A 133 -0.82 27.35 -1.95
N LEU A 134 -0.66 26.61 -3.04
CA LEU A 134 -1.31 25.31 -3.22
C LEU A 134 -0.85 24.31 -2.18
N ARG A 135 0.42 24.31 -1.85
CA ARG A 135 0.97 23.41 -0.82
C ARG A 135 0.41 23.72 0.57
N ALA A 136 0.20 24.98 0.89
CA ALA A 136 -0.43 25.37 2.15
C ALA A 136 -1.88 24.88 2.23
N HIS A 137 -2.62 24.88 1.13
CA HIS A 137 -3.97 24.35 1.07
C HIS A 137 -4.02 22.83 1.25
N GLU A 138 -3.07 22.09 0.69
CA GLU A 138 -2.99 20.66 0.84
C GLU A 138 -2.74 20.25 2.29
N THR A 139 -2.00 21.04 3.04
CA THR A 139 -1.69 20.74 4.44
C THR A 139 -2.83 21.07 5.40
N THR A 140 -3.84 21.80 4.97
CA THR A 140 -4.98 22.16 5.81
C THR A 140 -6.18 21.23 5.66
N LEU A 141 -6.07 20.26 4.80
CA LEU A 141 -7.09 19.23 4.61
C LEU A 141 -6.89 18.06 5.58
#